data_905a6c15681b1fec380c041a6493606f
#
_entry.id   905a6c15681b1fec380c041a6493606f
#
_cell.length_a   1.000
_cell.length_b   1.000
_cell.length_c   1.000
_cell.angle_alpha   90.00
_cell.angle_beta   90.00
_cell.angle_gamma   90.00
#
_symmetry.space_group_name_H-M   'P 1'
#
loop_
_entity.id
_entity.type
_entity.pdbx_description
1 polymer ?
#
loop_
_entity_poly.entity_id
_entity_poly.type
_entity_poly.pdbx_seq_one_letter_code
_entity_poly.pdbx_strand_id
1 'polypeptide(L)'
;VTLTSLTRFATYTGKIGRPTLNASGYYEYRATQLAISATTCTIGEGAGSGSGRMKLNFGTVQTAITVFKMATSVESGLAALLWRGTHVSNVMNVYGGTVGLAVYSGETAVIATLRQTGGDVKAFSGTTLTTIDKNGGTLITHSAATTITNRGGDVTVWSGAHTTIHVLEGTLRYNSTGTLTTLNVYNGGQANFDDVNQARTVTNCTIVEGATISDLAKTVTWTNGIIMSKCGLQAVTLNLGEDITVTRT
;
A
#
# COMPACT_ATOMS: atom_id res chain seq x y z
N VAL A 1 -13.73 -3.47 -27.27
CA VAL A 1 -15.01 -3.85 -26.68
C VAL A 1 -15.62 -2.62 -26.06
N THR A 2 -16.73 -2.16 -26.61
CA THR A 2 -17.49 -1.05 -26.03
C THR A 2 -18.34 -1.65 -24.91
N LEU A 3 -18.01 -1.36 -23.66
CA LEU A 3 -18.79 -1.79 -22.50
C LEU A 3 -20.04 -0.91 -22.39
N THR A 4 -21.12 -1.31 -23.04
CA THR A 4 -22.38 -0.57 -23.03
C THR A 4 -23.30 -0.95 -21.88
N SER A 5 -22.99 -2.00 -21.12
CA SER A 5 -23.77 -2.43 -19.95
C SER A 5 -22.94 -3.30 -19.01
N LEU A 6 -22.81 -2.86 -17.78
CA LEU A 6 -22.11 -3.58 -16.70
C LEU A 6 -22.94 -4.73 -16.07
N THR A 7 -24.19 -4.87 -16.43
CA THR A 7 -25.03 -6.02 -16.01
C THR A 7 -24.45 -7.37 -16.46
N ARG A 8 -23.60 -7.39 -17.45
CA ARG A 8 -22.92 -8.60 -17.91
C ARG A 8 -21.71 -9.01 -17.09
N PHE A 9 -21.21 -8.15 -16.17
CA PHE A 9 -20.10 -8.49 -15.27
C PHE A 9 -20.52 -9.28 -14.04
N ALA A 10 -21.81 -9.38 -13.73
CA ALA A 10 -22.31 -10.11 -12.56
C ALA A 10 -21.96 -11.61 -12.56
N THR A 11 -21.64 -12.18 -13.70
CA THR A 11 -21.31 -13.62 -13.86
C THR A 11 -20.02 -13.85 -14.67
N TYR A 12 -19.25 -12.79 -14.96
CA TYR A 12 -18.12 -12.87 -15.87
C TYR A 12 -16.81 -12.80 -15.08
N THR A 13 -16.06 -13.88 -15.03
CA THR A 13 -14.62 -13.84 -14.81
C THR A 13 -14.00 -13.18 -16.03
N GLY A 14 -14.21 -11.90 -16.18
CA GLY A 14 -13.86 -11.16 -17.39
C GLY A 14 -12.55 -10.44 -17.21
N LYS A 15 -11.72 -10.54 -18.22
CA LYS A 15 -10.57 -9.66 -18.39
C LYS A 15 -11.10 -8.31 -18.89
N ILE A 16 -10.86 -7.23 -18.12
CA ILE A 16 -11.10 -5.88 -18.63
C ILE A 16 -9.95 -5.56 -19.59
N GLY A 17 -10.24 -5.63 -20.87
CA GLY A 17 -9.32 -5.25 -21.93
C GLY A 17 -9.08 -3.74 -21.97
N ARG A 18 -8.27 -3.32 -22.91
CA ARG A 18 -7.95 -1.89 -23.12
C ARG A 18 -9.21 -1.11 -23.51
N PRO A 19 -9.64 -0.12 -22.71
CA PRO A 19 -10.76 0.74 -23.07
C PRO A 19 -10.38 1.74 -24.19
N THR A 20 -11.37 2.29 -24.87
CA THR A 20 -11.18 3.36 -25.86
C THR A 20 -10.93 4.69 -25.13
N LEU A 21 -9.95 5.47 -25.59
CA LEU A 21 -9.70 6.82 -25.08
C LEU A 21 -10.94 7.70 -25.31
N ASN A 22 -11.37 8.44 -24.28
CA ASN A 22 -12.31 9.52 -24.47
C ASN A 22 -11.60 10.77 -25.02
N ALA A 23 -12.36 11.79 -25.40
CA ALA A 23 -11.85 13.05 -25.95
C ALA A 23 -10.89 13.83 -25.02
N SER A 24 -10.82 13.47 -23.73
CA SER A 24 -9.92 14.06 -22.73
C SER A 24 -8.66 13.23 -22.48
N GLY A 25 -8.40 12.19 -23.26
CA GLY A 25 -7.24 11.31 -23.11
C GLY A 25 -7.32 10.35 -21.91
N TYR A 26 -8.51 10.15 -21.31
CA TYR A 26 -8.72 9.25 -20.20
C TYR A 26 -9.52 8.03 -20.63
N TYR A 27 -9.13 6.88 -20.10
CA TYR A 27 -9.97 5.71 -20.13
C TYR A 27 -10.88 5.76 -18.91
N GLU A 28 -12.15 6.02 -19.10
CA GLU A 28 -13.12 6.09 -18.03
C GLU A 28 -14.15 4.98 -18.18
N TYR A 29 -14.14 4.04 -17.23
CA TYR A 29 -15.25 3.14 -17.00
C TYR A 29 -16.08 3.70 -15.84
N ARG A 30 -17.21 4.28 -16.15
CA ARG A 30 -18.19 4.68 -15.13
C ARG A 30 -19.13 3.51 -14.91
N ALA A 31 -18.89 2.76 -13.85
CA ALA A 31 -19.91 1.91 -13.28
C ALA A 31 -20.82 2.78 -12.39
N THR A 32 -21.65 3.61 -12.99
CA THR A 32 -22.69 4.28 -12.25
C THR A 32 -23.79 3.27 -11.94
N GLN A 33 -23.94 2.90 -10.65
CA GLN A 33 -25.13 2.27 -10.06
C GLN A 33 -25.39 0.79 -10.35
N LEU A 34 -24.47 0.01 -10.88
CA LEU A 34 -24.68 -1.43 -11.00
C LEU A 34 -23.84 -2.20 -9.99
N ALA A 35 -24.54 -3.00 -9.20
CA ALA A 35 -23.94 -4.01 -8.36
C ALA A 35 -23.11 -4.98 -9.22
N ILE A 36 -21.78 -4.80 -9.28
CA ILE A 36 -20.91 -5.81 -9.87
C ILE A 36 -20.79 -6.91 -8.82
N SER A 37 -21.59 -7.94 -8.94
CA SER A 37 -21.52 -9.15 -8.10
C SER A 37 -20.50 -10.15 -8.63
N ALA A 38 -19.51 -9.70 -9.43
CA ALA A 38 -18.42 -10.57 -9.87
C ALA A 38 -17.59 -10.98 -8.65
N THR A 39 -17.34 -12.28 -8.52
CA THR A 39 -16.50 -12.79 -7.43
C THR A 39 -15.03 -12.40 -7.61
N THR A 40 -14.60 -12.18 -8.84
CA THR A 40 -13.22 -11.75 -9.17
C THR A 40 -13.22 -10.76 -10.33
N CYS A 41 -12.34 -9.78 -10.24
CA CYS A 41 -12.06 -8.81 -11.30
C CYS A 41 -10.57 -8.86 -11.63
N THR A 42 -10.21 -9.08 -12.88
CA THR A 42 -8.83 -9.13 -13.36
C THR A 42 -8.56 -7.95 -14.30
N ILE A 43 -7.49 -7.21 -14.08
CA ILE A 43 -7.14 -5.99 -14.81
C ILE A 43 -5.76 -6.13 -15.41
N GLY A 44 -5.63 -5.84 -16.70
CA GLY A 44 -4.34 -5.73 -17.38
C GLY A 44 -3.68 -7.04 -17.75
N GLU A 45 -4.36 -8.18 -17.68
CA GLU A 45 -3.85 -9.43 -18.21
C GLU A 45 -3.79 -9.34 -19.74
N GLY A 46 -2.59 -9.50 -20.32
CA GLY A 46 -2.37 -9.37 -21.76
C GLY A 46 -2.45 -7.92 -22.29
N ALA A 47 -2.47 -6.90 -21.42
CA ALA A 47 -2.42 -5.51 -21.85
C ALA A 47 -1.03 -5.18 -22.42
N GLY A 48 -1.00 -4.63 -23.64
CA GLY A 48 0.20 -4.08 -24.25
C GLY A 48 0.68 -2.81 -23.54
N SER A 49 1.85 -2.32 -23.92
CA SER A 49 2.34 -1.02 -23.47
C SER A 49 1.45 0.09 -24.04
N GLY A 50 0.75 0.80 -23.18
CA GLY A 50 -0.05 1.97 -23.54
C GLY A 50 -0.02 2.99 -22.42
N SER A 51 -0.01 4.26 -22.77
CA SER A 51 -0.20 5.36 -21.83
C SER A 51 -1.69 5.63 -21.66
N GLY A 52 -2.19 5.74 -20.44
CA GLY A 52 -3.58 6.07 -20.17
C GLY A 52 -3.94 5.83 -18.72
N ARG A 53 -5.02 6.44 -18.29
CA ARG A 53 -5.59 6.25 -16.95
C ARG A 53 -6.89 5.47 -17.06
N MET A 54 -7.08 4.52 -16.19
CA MET A 54 -8.34 3.82 -16.03
C MET A 54 -8.98 4.25 -14.71
N LYS A 55 -10.20 4.73 -14.79
CA LYS A 55 -11.03 5.02 -13.61
C LYS A 55 -12.07 3.93 -13.49
N LEU A 56 -12.07 3.21 -12.39
CA LEU A 56 -13.07 2.21 -12.09
C LEU A 56 -13.94 2.69 -10.93
N ASN A 57 -15.24 2.65 -11.14
CA ASN A 57 -16.23 2.91 -10.12
C ASN A 57 -17.02 1.63 -9.89
N PHE A 58 -16.77 0.95 -8.76
CA PHE A 58 -17.48 -0.26 -8.38
C PHE A 58 -18.60 0.11 -7.40
N GLY A 59 -19.84 -0.23 -7.77
CA GLY A 59 -21.00 0.02 -6.93
C GLY A 59 -21.19 -0.98 -5.78
N THR A 60 -20.39 -2.03 -5.67
CA THR A 60 -20.59 -3.12 -4.71
C THR A 60 -19.32 -3.81 -4.25
N VAL A 61 -19.48 -4.66 -3.23
CA VAL A 61 -18.44 -5.50 -2.64
C VAL A 61 -17.86 -6.46 -3.68
N GLN A 62 -16.57 -6.47 -3.81
CA GLN A 62 -15.82 -7.41 -4.63
C GLN A 62 -15.14 -8.46 -3.73
N THR A 63 -15.19 -9.72 -4.12
CA THR A 63 -14.50 -10.79 -3.37
C THR A 63 -13.00 -10.70 -3.58
N ALA A 64 -12.55 -10.52 -4.81
CA ALA A 64 -11.14 -10.35 -5.13
C ALA A 64 -10.94 -9.48 -6.36
N ILE A 65 -9.87 -8.68 -6.33
CA ILE A 65 -9.42 -7.87 -7.45
C ILE A 65 -7.96 -8.19 -7.71
N THR A 66 -7.63 -8.39 -8.98
CA THR A 66 -6.25 -8.69 -9.39
C THR A 66 -5.81 -7.70 -10.47
N VAL A 67 -4.72 -7.01 -10.22
CA VAL A 67 -4.08 -6.07 -11.16
C VAL A 67 -2.77 -6.68 -11.61
N PHE A 68 -2.68 -7.12 -12.85
CA PHE A 68 -1.45 -7.70 -13.39
C PHE A 68 -0.49 -6.65 -13.90
N LYS A 69 -0.98 -5.74 -14.72
CA LYS A 69 -0.18 -4.68 -15.31
C LYS A 69 -1.10 -3.54 -15.73
N MET A 70 -0.73 -2.35 -15.34
CA MET A 70 -1.32 -1.13 -15.89
C MET A 70 -0.24 -0.38 -16.65
N ALA A 71 -0.65 0.31 -17.71
CA ALA A 71 0.24 1.18 -18.44
C ALA A 71 0.93 2.15 -17.48
N THR A 72 2.20 2.43 -17.71
CA THR A 72 2.90 3.47 -16.96
C THR A 72 2.20 4.79 -17.14
N SER A 73 1.89 5.47 -16.05
CA SER A 73 1.36 6.83 -16.11
C SER A 73 2.38 7.75 -16.75
N VAL A 74 1.98 8.50 -17.74
CA VAL A 74 2.82 9.51 -18.42
C VAL A 74 2.95 10.78 -17.57
N GLU A 75 2.00 11.02 -16.66
CA GLU A 75 2.02 12.18 -15.78
C GLU A 75 2.59 11.81 -14.43
N SER A 76 3.68 12.47 -14.06
CA SER A 76 4.34 12.27 -12.77
C SER A 76 3.34 12.48 -11.61
N GLY A 77 3.25 11.52 -10.74
CA GLY A 77 2.45 11.60 -9.51
C GLY A 77 1.02 11.07 -9.60
N LEU A 78 0.51 10.72 -10.78
CA LEU A 78 -0.86 10.24 -10.93
C LEU A 78 -0.91 8.74 -11.24
N ALA A 79 -1.80 8.04 -10.55
CA ALA A 79 -2.00 6.62 -10.71
C ALA A 79 -2.66 6.30 -12.07
N ALA A 80 -2.23 5.22 -12.71
CA ALA A 80 -2.82 4.75 -13.96
C ALA A 80 -4.18 4.07 -13.74
N LEU A 81 -4.38 3.43 -12.59
CA LEU A 81 -5.66 2.89 -12.16
C LEU A 81 -6.19 3.70 -10.99
N LEU A 82 -7.35 4.32 -11.17
CA LEU A 82 -8.01 5.14 -10.15
C LEU A 82 -9.31 4.46 -9.72
N TRP A 83 -9.49 4.30 -8.42
CA TRP A 83 -10.72 3.81 -7.82
C TRP A 83 -11.59 4.97 -7.43
N ARG A 84 -12.84 4.96 -7.89
CA ARG A 84 -13.82 6.03 -7.60
C ARG A 84 -15.04 5.48 -6.90
N GLY A 85 -15.68 6.34 -6.08
CA GLY A 85 -16.85 5.99 -5.31
C GLY A 85 -16.53 5.12 -4.09
N THR A 86 -17.55 4.50 -3.52
CA THR A 86 -17.41 3.56 -2.42
C THR A 86 -17.04 2.19 -2.97
N HIS A 87 -15.92 1.66 -2.55
CA HIS A 87 -15.43 0.36 -2.99
C HIS A 87 -15.07 -0.52 -1.80
N VAL A 88 -15.51 -1.76 -1.83
CA VAL A 88 -15.18 -2.77 -0.81
C VAL A 88 -14.66 -4.02 -1.50
N SER A 89 -13.50 -4.48 -1.11
CA SER A 89 -12.92 -5.75 -1.60
C SER A 89 -12.31 -6.55 -0.45
N ASN A 90 -12.51 -7.86 -0.47
CA ASN A 90 -11.86 -8.73 0.50
C ASN A 90 -10.37 -8.87 0.21
N VAL A 91 -9.99 -9.04 -1.06
CA VAL A 91 -8.59 -9.18 -1.46
C VAL A 91 -8.33 -8.35 -2.71
N MET A 92 -7.21 -7.61 -2.68
CA MET A 92 -6.65 -6.96 -3.85
C MET A 92 -5.23 -7.46 -4.07
N ASN A 93 -4.98 -8.05 -5.24
CA ASN A 93 -3.66 -8.49 -5.65
C ASN A 93 -3.10 -7.52 -6.68
N VAL A 94 -1.89 -6.99 -6.47
CA VAL A 94 -1.21 -6.08 -7.39
C VAL A 94 0.12 -6.71 -7.78
N TYR A 95 0.23 -7.11 -9.03
CA TYR A 95 1.45 -7.68 -9.60
C TYR A 95 2.29 -6.65 -10.35
N GLY A 96 1.70 -5.54 -10.78
CA GLY A 96 2.41 -4.48 -11.49
C GLY A 96 1.54 -3.28 -11.84
N GLY A 97 2.15 -2.25 -12.42
CA GLY A 97 1.50 -1.01 -12.79
C GLY A 97 1.32 -0.03 -11.63
N THR A 98 0.58 1.04 -11.85
CA THR A 98 0.33 2.07 -10.84
C THR A 98 -1.15 2.10 -10.47
N VAL A 99 -1.45 1.92 -9.19
CA VAL A 99 -2.80 1.84 -8.63
C VAL A 99 -3.01 2.95 -7.62
N GLY A 100 -4.07 3.73 -7.78
CA GLY A 100 -4.52 4.75 -6.81
C GLY A 100 -5.85 4.37 -6.19
N LEU A 101 -5.91 4.39 -4.86
CA LEU A 101 -7.08 4.05 -4.07
C LEU A 101 -7.62 5.32 -3.39
N ALA A 102 -8.92 5.63 -3.58
CA ALA A 102 -9.58 6.82 -3.03
C ALA A 102 -8.81 8.12 -3.33
N VAL A 103 -8.48 8.35 -4.60
CA VAL A 103 -7.59 9.44 -5.04
C VAL A 103 -8.22 10.81 -4.88
N TYR A 104 -9.54 10.90 -5.01
CA TYR A 104 -10.24 12.18 -4.95
C TYR A 104 -11.00 12.34 -3.62
N SER A 105 -11.22 13.58 -3.24
CA SER A 105 -12.01 13.89 -2.04
C SER A 105 -13.42 13.28 -2.10
N GLY A 106 -13.84 12.66 -1.00
CA GLY A 106 -15.13 11.98 -0.89
C GLY A 106 -15.17 10.55 -1.47
N GLU A 107 -14.06 10.07 -2.02
CA GLU A 107 -13.94 8.66 -2.43
C GLU A 107 -13.52 7.78 -1.25
N THR A 108 -13.99 6.54 -1.25
CA THR A 108 -13.63 5.54 -0.25
C THR A 108 -13.25 4.23 -0.90
N ALA A 109 -12.22 3.57 -0.35
CA ALA A 109 -11.82 2.22 -0.74
C ALA A 109 -11.57 1.39 0.51
N VAL A 110 -12.33 0.32 0.69
CA VAL A 110 -12.17 -0.62 1.81
C VAL A 110 -11.62 -1.92 1.28
N ILE A 111 -10.42 -2.30 1.70
CA ILE A 111 -9.75 -3.51 1.24
C ILE A 111 -9.27 -4.28 2.48
N ALA A 112 -9.82 -5.47 2.68
CA ALA A 112 -9.43 -6.28 3.84
C ALA A 112 -7.97 -6.76 3.72
N THR A 113 -7.55 -7.20 2.53
CA THR A 113 -6.17 -7.65 2.31
C THR A 113 -5.63 -7.09 1.00
N LEU A 114 -4.57 -6.29 1.07
CA LEU A 114 -3.77 -5.88 -0.07
C LEU A 114 -2.54 -6.78 -0.16
N ARG A 115 -2.37 -7.48 -1.28
CA ARG A 115 -1.18 -8.26 -1.61
C ARG A 115 -0.48 -7.60 -2.78
N GLN A 116 0.74 -7.12 -2.57
CA GLN A 116 1.52 -6.44 -3.59
C GLN A 116 2.82 -7.20 -3.83
N THR A 117 3.04 -7.66 -5.05
CA THR A 117 4.29 -8.30 -5.45
C THR A 117 5.11 -7.43 -6.40
N GLY A 118 4.52 -6.35 -6.90
CA GLY A 118 5.20 -5.38 -7.77
C GLY A 118 4.33 -4.15 -8.02
N GLY A 119 4.84 -3.23 -8.85
CA GLY A 119 4.15 -1.98 -9.19
C GLY A 119 4.12 -0.96 -8.06
N ASP A 120 3.35 0.10 -8.26
CA ASP A 120 3.21 1.23 -7.35
C ASP A 120 1.77 1.34 -6.88
N VAL A 121 1.55 1.30 -5.57
CA VAL A 121 0.24 1.50 -4.95
C VAL A 121 0.26 2.79 -4.13
N LYS A 122 -0.74 3.65 -4.38
CA LYS A 122 -0.97 4.87 -3.59
C LYS A 122 -2.36 4.79 -2.95
N ALA A 123 -2.40 4.65 -1.63
CA ALA A 123 -3.63 4.63 -0.84
C ALA A 123 -3.80 5.98 -0.15
N PHE A 124 -4.82 6.73 -0.55
CA PHE A 124 -5.12 8.05 0.02
C PHE A 124 -6.03 7.93 1.26
N SER A 125 -6.28 9.06 1.91
CA SER A 125 -6.96 9.13 3.21
C SER A 125 -8.36 8.51 3.26
N GLY A 126 -9.05 8.40 2.12
CA GLY A 126 -10.33 7.67 2.01
C GLY A 126 -10.20 6.15 1.96
N THR A 127 -8.98 5.61 2.01
CA THR A 127 -8.75 4.17 1.96
C THR A 127 -8.77 3.58 3.37
N THR A 128 -9.35 2.38 3.52
CA THR A 128 -9.23 1.55 4.72
C THR A 128 -8.58 0.24 4.33
N LEU A 129 -7.43 -0.05 4.95
CA LEU A 129 -6.66 -1.27 4.74
C LEU A 129 -6.56 -2.02 6.07
N THR A 130 -6.93 -3.31 6.09
CA THR A 130 -6.75 -4.10 7.32
C THR A 130 -5.38 -4.77 7.32
N THR A 131 -5.07 -5.52 6.28
CA THR A 131 -3.80 -6.24 6.15
C THR A 131 -3.12 -5.87 4.84
N ILE A 132 -1.83 -5.61 4.91
CA ILE A 132 -0.96 -5.37 3.76
C ILE A 132 0.15 -6.41 3.79
N ASP A 133 0.25 -7.24 2.75
CA ASP A 133 1.33 -8.19 2.53
C ASP A 133 2.05 -7.81 1.24
N LYS A 134 3.26 -7.27 1.39
CA LYS A 134 4.04 -6.67 0.31
C LYS A 134 5.35 -7.40 0.12
N ASN A 135 5.56 -7.92 -1.09
CA ASN A 135 6.77 -8.65 -1.49
C ASN A 135 7.66 -7.86 -2.46
N GLY A 136 7.19 -6.73 -2.99
CA GLY A 136 7.96 -5.90 -3.92
C GLY A 136 7.20 -4.63 -4.34
N GLY A 137 7.84 -3.79 -5.17
CA GLY A 137 7.27 -2.52 -5.63
C GLY A 137 7.26 -1.42 -4.57
N THR A 138 6.48 -0.38 -4.80
CA THR A 138 6.35 0.79 -3.91
C THR A 138 4.93 0.91 -3.37
N LEU A 139 4.79 1.09 -2.07
CA LEU A 139 3.53 1.43 -1.42
C LEU A 139 3.64 2.79 -0.73
N ILE A 140 2.72 3.69 -1.06
CA ILE A 140 2.54 4.95 -0.34
C ILE A 140 1.14 4.93 0.28
N THR A 141 1.04 5.10 1.59
CA THR A 141 -0.24 5.11 2.28
C THR A 141 -0.44 6.35 3.14
N HIS A 142 -1.64 6.92 3.03
CA HIS A 142 -2.16 7.98 3.88
C HIS A 142 -3.31 7.47 4.77
N SER A 143 -3.41 6.17 4.96
CA SER A 143 -4.47 5.53 5.74
C SER A 143 -3.91 4.57 6.78
N ALA A 144 -4.66 4.37 7.84
CA ALA A 144 -4.34 3.38 8.85
C ALA A 144 -4.41 1.95 8.29
N ALA A 145 -3.58 1.06 8.83
CA ALA A 145 -3.68 -0.37 8.61
C ALA A 145 -3.43 -1.10 9.93
N THR A 146 -4.12 -2.24 10.12
CA THR A 146 -3.88 -3.07 11.31
C THR A 146 -2.51 -3.74 11.21
N THR A 147 -2.20 -4.34 10.07
CA THR A 147 -0.92 -5.04 9.88
C THR A 147 -0.32 -4.68 8.53
N ILE A 148 0.95 -4.33 8.53
CA ILE A 148 1.79 -4.21 7.34
C ILE A 148 2.94 -5.21 7.45
N THR A 149 3.08 -6.09 6.46
CA THR A 149 4.23 -6.98 6.32
C THR A 149 4.98 -6.61 5.06
N ASN A 150 6.15 -6.00 5.20
CA ASN A 150 7.04 -5.68 4.10
C ASN A 150 8.14 -6.74 3.96
N ARG A 151 8.09 -7.51 2.87
CA ARG A 151 9.06 -8.55 2.51
C ARG A 151 10.00 -8.11 1.38
N GLY A 152 9.87 -6.85 0.93
CA GLY A 152 10.71 -6.29 -0.12
C GLY A 152 10.13 -5.01 -0.73
N GLY A 153 11.01 -4.17 -1.29
CA GLY A 153 10.68 -2.86 -1.84
C GLY A 153 10.39 -1.81 -0.77
N ASP A 154 9.72 -0.73 -1.15
CA ASP A 154 9.55 0.45 -0.31
C ASP A 154 8.11 0.62 0.19
N VAL A 155 7.95 0.93 1.46
CA VAL A 155 6.70 1.35 2.10
C VAL A 155 6.90 2.74 2.68
N THR A 156 6.06 3.70 2.27
CA THR A 156 6.01 5.03 2.89
C THR A 156 4.65 5.25 3.53
N VAL A 157 4.65 5.50 4.83
CA VAL A 157 3.46 5.78 5.63
C VAL A 157 3.42 7.27 5.93
N TRP A 158 2.44 8.00 5.39
CA TRP A 158 2.31 9.43 5.57
C TRP A 158 1.35 9.82 6.70
N SER A 159 0.34 9.01 6.97
CA SER A 159 -0.62 9.28 8.04
C SER A 159 -1.33 7.99 8.48
N GLY A 160 -2.08 8.10 9.59
CA GLY A 160 -2.79 6.99 10.20
C GLY A 160 -2.03 6.34 11.35
N ALA A 161 -2.76 5.76 12.29
CA ALA A 161 -2.21 4.90 13.32
C ALA A 161 -2.12 3.46 12.82
N HIS A 162 -1.06 2.75 13.20
CA HIS A 162 -0.83 1.39 12.77
C HIS A 162 -0.62 0.47 13.98
N THR A 163 -1.24 -0.71 13.96
CA THR A 163 -1.08 -1.64 15.08
C THR A 163 0.25 -2.37 14.97
N THR A 164 0.53 -3.00 13.84
CA THR A 164 1.76 -3.78 13.67
C THR A 164 2.39 -3.57 12.31
N ILE A 165 3.69 -3.31 12.30
CA ILE A 165 4.50 -3.29 11.08
C ILE A 165 5.66 -4.26 11.23
N HIS A 166 5.76 -5.20 10.29
CA HIS A 166 6.89 -6.10 10.11
C HIS A 166 7.69 -5.68 8.89
N VAL A 167 8.96 -5.35 9.07
CA VAL A 167 9.90 -5.05 7.99
C VAL A 167 10.87 -6.23 7.91
N LEU A 168 10.54 -7.21 7.06
CA LEU A 168 11.37 -8.40 6.89
C LEU A 168 12.54 -8.11 5.96
N GLU A 169 12.26 -7.38 4.87
CA GLU A 169 13.23 -6.88 3.90
C GLU A 169 12.74 -5.56 3.32
N GLY A 170 13.65 -4.81 2.67
CA GLY A 170 13.32 -3.52 2.06
C GLY A 170 13.19 -2.39 3.08
N THR A 171 12.53 -1.30 2.69
CA THR A 171 12.53 -0.06 3.46
C THR A 171 11.11 0.32 3.91
N LEU A 172 10.98 0.67 5.19
CA LEU A 172 9.88 1.43 5.75
C LEU A 172 10.30 2.88 5.97
N ARG A 173 9.56 3.84 5.41
CA ARG A 173 9.63 5.26 5.74
C ARG A 173 8.38 5.64 6.53
N TYR A 174 8.52 5.90 7.82
CA TYR A 174 7.37 6.18 8.68
C TYR A 174 7.27 7.66 8.98
N ASN A 175 6.43 8.38 8.22
CA ASN A 175 6.23 9.82 8.28
C ASN A 175 4.93 10.21 9.02
N SER A 176 4.16 9.23 9.47
CA SER A 176 2.92 9.47 10.21
C SER A 176 3.17 9.96 11.63
N THR A 177 2.39 10.92 12.09
CA THR A 177 2.30 11.31 13.50
C THR A 177 1.43 10.37 14.34
N GLY A 178 0.73 9.43 13.70
CA GLY A 178 -0.05 8.42 14.39
C GLY A 178 0.84 7.41 15.13
N THR A 179 0.32 6.86 16.23
CA THR A 179 1.04 5.85 17.02
C THR A 179 1.23 4.57 16.21
N LEU A 180 2.45 4.03 16.23
CA LEU A 180 2.76 2.67 15.83
C LEU A 180 2.89 1.80 17.09
N THR A 181 1.94 0.88 17.26
CA THR A 181 1.94 0.05 18.48
C THR A 181 3.09 -0.93 18.49
N THR A 182 3.36 -1.61 17.39
CA THR A 182 4.43 -2.62 17.30
C THR A 182 5.21 -2.47 16.01
N LEU A 183 6.52 -2.32 16.12
CA LEU A 183 7.47 -2.34 15.02
C LEU A 183 8.43 -3.52 15.19
N ASN A 184 8.51 -4.39 14.18
CA ASN A 184 9.50 -5.46 14.14
C ASN A 184 10.35 -5.32 12.88
N VAL A 185 11.66 -5.15 13.05
CA VAL A 185 12.60 -5.02 11.93
C VAL A 185 13.53 -6.22 11.93
N TYR A 186 13.52 -6.96 10.84
CA TYR A 186 14.24 -8.22 10.67
C TYR A 186 15.47 -8.03 9.77
N ASN A 187 16.26 -9.07 9.62
CA ASN A 187 17.46 -9.07 8.80
C ASN A 187 17.18 -8.60 7.36
N GLY A 188 17.90 -7.57 6.91
CA GLY A 188 17.69 -6.92 5.62
C GLY A 188 16.61 -5.84 5.61
N GLY A 189 15.81 -5.73 6.68
CA GLY A 189 14.83 -4.68 6.85
C GLY A 189 15.43 -3.37 7.34
N GLN A 190 14.87 -2.27 6.85
CA GLN A 190 15.25 -0.92 7.24
C GLN A 190 14.02 -0.11 7.64
N ALA A 191 14.05 0.54 8.80
CA ALA A 191 13.03 1.48 9.24
C ALA A 191 13.62 2.87 9.38
N ASN A 192 13.09 3.83 8.64
CA ASN A 192 13.58 5.19 8.55
C ASN A 192 12.50 6.17 9.05
N PHE A 193 12.89 7.06 9.97
CA PHE A 193 12.06 8.10 10.56
C PHE A 193 12.61 9.52 10.28
N ASP A 194 13.64 9.64 9.43
CA ASP A 194 14.37 10.89 9.20
C ASP A 194 13.72 11.83 8.18
N ASP A 195 12.80 11.31 7.33
CA ASP A 195 12.24 12.07 6.21
C ASP A 195 11.44 13.31 6.62
N VAL A 196 10.86 13.31 7.81
CA VAL A 196 10.01 14.40 8.31
C VAL A 196 10.30 14.66 9.78
N ASN A 197 10.57 15.91 10.12
CA ASN A 197 10.81 16.30 11.50
C ASN A 197 9.47 16.54 12.25
N GLN A 198 8.80 15.45 12.61
CA GLN A 198 7.52 15.44 13.35
C GLN A 198 7.55 14.41 14.46
N ALA A 199 7.04 14.77 15.64
CA ALA A 199 6.95 13.85 16.78
C ALA A 199 6.10 12.62 16.46
N ARG A 200 6.58 11.43 16.81
CA ARG A 200 5.97 10.13 16.59
C ARG A 200 6.08 9.27 17.84
N THR A 201 5.26 8.25 17.94
CA THR A 201 5.34 7.28 19.02
C THR A 201 5.41 5.88 18.47
N VAL A 202 6.39 5.11 18.91
CA VAL A 202 6.48 3.66 18.73
C VAL A 202 6.43 3.03 20.11
N THR A 203 5.37 2.24 20.37
CA THR A 203 5.18 1.67 21.70
C THR A 203 6.11 0.49 21.97
N ASN A 204 6.15 -0.49 21.08
CA ASN A 204 7.00 -1.67 21.16
C ASN A 204 7.87 -1.76 19.91
N CYS A 205 9.16 -1.88 20.08
CA CYS A 205 10.09 -2.06 18.99
C CYS A 205 10.98 -3.27 19.22
N THR A 206 11.04 -4.16 18.24
CA THR A 206 11.98 -5.28 18.21
C THR A 206 12.84 -5.21 16.98
N ILE A 207 14.15 -5.30 17.15
CA ILE A 207 15.11 -5.35 16.04
C ILE A 207 15.91 -6.65 16.12
N VAL A 208 16.13 -7.26 14.98
CA VAL A 208 16.90 -8.51 14.83
C VAL A 208 18.22 -8.19 14.13
N GLU A 209 19.22 -9.06 14.26
CA GLU A 209 20.50 -8.90 13.59
C GLU A 209 20.37 -8.60 12.09
N GLY A 210 21.27 -7.77 11.54
CA GLY A 210 21.26 -7.33 10.14
C GLY A 210 20.19 -6.30 9.78
N ALA A 211 19.38 -5.85 10.75
CA ALA A 211 18.38 -4.82 10.56
C ALA A 211 18.93 -3.42 10.87
N THR A 212 18.26 -2.40 10.32
CA THR A 212 18.61 -0.99 10.53
C THR A 212 17.39 -0.18 10.98
N ILE A 213 17.60 0.69 11.98
CA ILE A 213 16.66 1.75 12.35
C ILE A 213 17.40 3.08 12.31
N SER A 214 16.78 4.11 11.72
CA SER A 214 17.29 5.49 11.68
C SER A 214 16.26 6.49 12.18
N ASP A 215 16.64 7.29 13.17
CA ASP A 215 15.91 8.44 13.73
C ASP A 215 16.89 9.51 14.20
N LEU A 216 17.67 10.05 13.27
CA LEU A 216 18.70 11.05 13.53
C LEU A 216 18.13 12.37 14.05
N ALA A 217 16.88 12.67 13.66
CA ALA A 217 16.19 13.88 14.06
C ALA A 217 15.55 13.80 15.46
N LYS A 218 15.66 12.66 16.17
CA LYS A 218 15.08 12.44 17.51
C LYS A 218 13.57 12.66 17.55
N THR A 219 12.88 12.18 16.56
CA THR A 219 11.44 12.43 16.39
C THR A 219 10.57 11.37 17.01
N VAL A 220 11.13 10.21 17.34
CA VAL A 220 10.39 9.05 17.84
C VAL A 220 10.49 8.92 19.36
N THR A 221 9.34 8.90 20.04
CA THR A 221 9.24 8.44 21.41
C THR A 221 9.15 6.91 21.44
N TRP A 222 10.20 6.26 21.89
CA TRP A 222 10.28 4.81 22.05
C TRP A 222 9.74 4.42 23.43
N THR A 223 8.43 4.18 23.55
CA THR A 223 7.75 4.03 24.86
C THR A 223 8.36 2.93 25.74
N ASN A 224 8.59 1.76 25.16
CA ASN A 224 9.18 0.62 25.87
C ASN A 224 10.65 0.36 25.50
N GLY A 225 11.31 1.36 24.88
CA GLY A 225 12.67 1.22 24.34
C GLY A 225 12.72 0.30 23.11
N ILE A 226 13.92 -0.14 22.75
CA ILE A 226 14.16 -1.06 21.65
C ILE A 226 14.68 -2.39 22.19
N ILE A 227 14.03 -3.49 21.83
CA ILE A 227 14.45 -4.84 22.18
C ILE A 227 15.28 -5.41 21.04
N MET A 228 16.53 -5.75 21.31
CA MET A 228 17.39 -6.47 20.37
C MET A 228 17.25 -7.97 20.62
N SER A 229 16.73 -8.68 19.62
CA SER A 229 16.47 -10.12 19.69
C SER A 229 17.30 -10.88 18.66
N LYS A 230 17.78 -12.07 19.03
CA LYS A 230 18.54 -12.96 18.15
C LYS A 230 19.76 -12.29 17.50
N CYS A 231 20.53 -11.55 18.30
CA CYS A 231 21.76 -10.95 17.84
C CYS A 231 22.86 -12.02 17.78
N GLY A 232 23.11 -12.57 16.59
CA GLY A 232 24.16 -13.54 16.32
C GLY A 232 25.43 -12.88 15.82
N LEU A 233 25.83 -13.21 14.59
CA LEU A 233 27.07 -12.74 13.97
C LEU A 233 26.93 -11.41 13.22
N GLN A 234 25.71 -10.99 12.88
CA GLN A 234 25.46 -9.75 12.17
C GLN A 234 25.12 -8.61 13.12
N ALA A 235 25.69 -7.44 12.86
CA ALA A 235 25.42 -6.26 13.65
C ALA A 235 24.01 -5.72 13.40
N VAL A 236 23.41 -5.18 14.46
CA VAL A 236 22.23 -4.31 14.36
C VAL A 236 22.73 -2.89 14.16
N THR A 237 22.11 -2.12 13.27
CA THR A 237 22.44 -0.72 13.07
C THR A 237 21.35 0.17 13.63
N LEU A 238 21.69 0.99 14.63
CA LEU A 238 20.82 2.01 15.24
C LEU A 238 21.47 3.38 15.02
N ASN A 239 20.90 4.17 14.12
CA ASN A 239 21.30 5.55 13.85
C ASN A 239 20.31 6.48 14.57
N LEU A 240 20.47 6.63 15.88
CA LEU A 240 19.59 7.43 16.72
C LEU A 240 20.28 8.72 17.10
N GLY A 241 19.56 9.82 17.09
CA GLY A 241 20.07 11.11 17.48
C GLY A 241 20.19 11.27 19.00
N GLU A 242 19.76 10.29 19.80
CA GLU A 242 19.73 10.34 21.26
C GLU A 242 20.07 8.99 21.89
N ASP A 243 20.35 9.01 23.18
CA ASP A 243 20.51 7.81 24.00
C ASP A 243 19.14 7.24 24.34
N ILE A 244 18.92 5.98 24.03
CA ILE A 244 17.70 5.25 24.35
C ILE A 244 18.00 3.97 25.10
N THR A 245 17.01 3.44 25.80
CA THR A 245 17.12 2.13 26.44
C THR A 245 17.05 1.03 25.38
N VAL A 246 18.11 0.23 25.29
CA VAL A 246 18.18 -0.97 24.45
C VAL A 246 18.29 -2.19 25.33
N THR A 247 17.33 -3.09 25.23
CA THR A 247 17.34 -4.36 25.96
C THR A 247 17.72 -5.50 25.02
N ARG A 248 18.71 -6.29 25.44
CA ARG A 248 19.10 -7.50 24.74
C ARG A 248 18.40 -8.71 25.36
N THR A 249 17.75 -9.53 24.55
CA THR A 249 17.09 -10.79 24.96
C THR A 249 17.71 -11.98 24.23
#